data_c78b009655fa518724939fc11563d6e7
#
_entry.id   c78b009655fa518724939fc11563d6e7
#
_cell.length_a   1.000
_cell.length_b   1.000
_cell.length_c   1.000
_cell.angle_alpha   90.00
_cell.angle_beta   90.00
_cell.angle_gamma   90.00
#
_symmetry.space_group_name_H-M   'P 1'
#
loop_
_entity.id
_entity.type
_entity.pdbx_description
1 polymer ?
#
loop_
_entity_poly.entity_id
_entity_poly.type
_entity_poly.pdbx_seq_one_letter_code
_entity_poly.pdbx_strand_id
1 'polypeptide(L)'
;MSRFMLAGPCLSEFGANMAEITAALVKELREKTDAPMMECKKALTEAEGDLARAEEILRVKLGNKASKAAARVTAEGLIGLYIAADGKQGAVIEVNCETDFVAKNTDFIDFINKLAELVATQNPADVAALSALPFGEGTVETTRTALVGKIGENISVRRFERIQTPNSLASYVHGGKIGVLVEFSGAEEVGKDLAMHIAATKPKALNADGVNAEDIAAERSVAEQKAAESGKPAEIVAKMVEGSVQKFLKEVTLLSQPFVKNDKQTIEQMLKEKGASITKFVLFVVGEGIEKKTADFASEVAAAAAGRA
;
A
#
# COMPACT_ATOMS: atom_id res chain seq x y z
N MET A 1 13.02 -8.44 -93.11
CA MET A 1 13.82 -8.01 -91.98
C MET A 1 12.86 -7.46 -90.94
N SER A 2 12.42 -8.35 -90.01
CA SER A 2 11.45 -8.00 -88.94
C SER A 2 12.21 -7.79 -87.66
N ARG A 3 11.98 -6.63 -87.08
CA ARG A 3 12.51 -6.26 -85.74
C ARG A 3 11.47 -6.68 -84.70
N PHE A 4 11.80 -7.69 -83.91
CA PHE A 4 11.04 -8.01 -82.67
C PHE A 4 11.41 -7.06 -81.57
N MET A 5 10.42 -6.29 -81.08
CA MET A 5 10.54 -5.56 -79.84
C MET A 5 10.05 -6.46 -78.68
N LEU A 6 10.95 -6.78 -77.75
CA LEU A 6 10.64 -7.42 -76.53
C LEU A 6 10.18 -6.34 -75.52
N ALA A 7 8.90 -6.40 -75.13
CA ALA A 7 8.37 -5.61 -73.99
C ALA A 7 8.80 -6.27 -72.69
N GLY A 8 9.56 -5.57 -71.88
CA GLY A 8 9.90 -5.98 -70.54
C GLY A 8 8.70 -5.88 -69.60
N PRO A 9 8.64 -6.74 -68.55
CA PRO A 9 7.54 -6.68 -67.58
C PRO A 9 7.61 -5.42 -66.71
N CYS A 10 6.48 -4.77 -66.64
CA CYS A 10 6.18 -3.65 -65.75
C CYS A 10 6.36 -4.09 -64.29
N LEU A 11 7.32 -3.50 -63.58
CA LEU A 11 7.43 -3.59 -62.11
C LEU A 11 6.29 -2.76 -61.54
N SER A 12 5.14 -3.41 -61.27
CA SER A 12 4.05 -2.81 -60.48
C SER A 12 4.43 -2.79 -59.02
N GLU A 13 4.69 -1.61 -58.53
CA GLU A 13 4.34 -1.01 -57.24
C GLU A 13 3.96 -1.98 -56.11
N PHE A 14 4.94 -2.38 -55.29
CA PHE A 14 4.68 -2.69 -53.92
C PHE A 14 4.60 -1.35 -53.15
N GLY A 15 3.47 -0.64 -53.28
CA GLY A 15 3.06 0.40 -52.41
C GLY A 15 2.67 -0.28 -51.09
N ALA A 16 3.56 -0.27 -50.12
CA ALA A 16 3.21 -0.60 -48.72
C ALA A 16 2.11 0.37 -48.31
N ASN A 17 0.88 -0.11 -48.25
CA ASN A 17 -0.26 0.62 -47.74
C ASN A 17 -0.05 0.75 -46.21
N MET A 18 0.72 1.74 -45.77
CA MET A 18 0.82 2.09 -44.35
C MET A 18 -0.59 2.50 -43.92
N ALA A 19 -1.26 1.66 -43.17
CA ALA A 19 -2.57 1.96 -42.62
C ALA A 19 -2.48 3.32 -41.87
N GLU A 20 -3.30 4.26 -42.31
CA GLU A 20 -3.33 5.60 -41.70
C GLU A 20 -3.82 5.49 -40.27
N ILE A 21 -2.94 5.80 -39.31
CA ILE A 21 -3.28 5.75 -37.89
C ILE A 21 -4.23 6.91 -37.57
N THR A 22 -5.53 6.64 -37.61
CA THR A 22 -6.57 7.63 -37.37
C THR A 22 -6.73 7.93 -35.87
N ALA A 23 -7.20 9.13 -35.56
CA ALA A 23 -7.55 9.50 -34.19
C ALA A 23 -8.61 8.57 -33.57
N ALA A 24 -9.48 8.00 -34.39
CA ALA A 24 -10.50 7.04 -33.96
C ALA A 24 -9.88 5.72 -33.47
N LEU A 25 -8.90 5.16 -34.21
CA LEU A 25 -8.17 3.95 -33.79
C LEU A 25 -7.40 4.17 -32.49
N VAL A 26 -6.76 5.34 -32.34
CA VAL A 26 -6.05 5.70 -31.09
C VAL A 26 -7.02 5.81 -29.93
N LYS A 27 -8.20 6.39 -30.14
CA LYS A 27 -9.25 6.49 -29.13
C LYS A 27 -9.77 5.10 -28.75
N GLU A 28 -10.07 4.23 -29.72
CA GLU A 28 -10.55 2.87 -29.48
C GLU A 28 -9.54 2.04 -28.66
N LEU A 29 -8.27 2.07 -29.04
CA LEU A 29 -7.22 1.38 -28.31
C LEU A 29 -7.07 1.92 -26.88
N ARG A 30 -7.21 3.24 -26.70
CA ARG A 30 -7.16 3.87 -25.38
C ARG A 30 -8.36 3.46 -24.52
N GLU A 31 -9.56 3.38 -25.08
CA GLU A 31 -10.77 2.95 -24.34
C GLU A 31 -10.66 1.48 -23.90
N LYS A 32 -9.99 0.63 -24.67
CA LYS A 32 -9.74 -0.78 -24.33
C LYS A 32 -8.62 -0.98 -23.31
N THR A 33 -7.56 -0.17 -23.37
CA THR A 33 -6.32 -0.42 -22.61
C THR A 33 -6.03 0.56 -21.49
N ASP A 34 -6.79 1.68 -21.43
CA ASP A 34 -6.54 2.82 -20.53
C ASP A 34 -5.10 3.40 -20.62
N ALA A 35 -4.35 3.00 -21.64
CA ALA A 35 -2.97 3.45 -21.82
C ALA A 35 -2.90 4.93 -22.25
N PRO A 36 -1.79 5.65 -21.96
CA PRO A 36 -1.60 7.01 -22.42
C PRO A 36 -1.72 7.15 -23.94
N MET A 37 -2.40 8.21 -24.41
CA MET A 37 -2.70 8.44 -25.84
C MET A 37 -1.46 8.32 -26.75
N MET A 38 -0.31 8.86 -26.33
CA MET A 38 0.92 8.79 -27.12
C MET A 38 1.48 7.36 -27.21
N GLU A 39 1.31 6.55 -26.18
CA GLU A 39 1.71 5.14 -26.21
C GLU A 39 0.79 4.33 -27.11
N CYS A 40 -0.53 4.58 -27.08
CA CYS A 40 -1.48 3.97 -28.00
C CYS A 40 -1.13 4.32 -29.47
N LYS A 41 -0.82 5.59 -29.75
CA LYS A 41 -0.41 6.00 -31.10
C LYS A 41 0.86 5.29 -31.55
N LYS A 42 1.89 5.22 -30.67
CA LYS A 42 3.15 4.52 -30.99
C LYS A 42 2.94 3.03 -31.22
N ALA A 43 2.12 2.39 -30.37
CA ALA A 43 1.82 0.97 -30.51
C ALA A 43 1.06 0.67 -31.81
N LEU A 44 0.07 1.49 -32.18
CA LEU A 44 -0.63 1.36 -33.45
C LEU A 44 0.29 1.59 -34.65
N THR A 45 1.22 2.53 -34.56
CA THR A 45 2.20 2.74 -35.64
C THR A 45 3.10 1.51 -35.80
N GLU A 46 3.57 0.93 -34.71
CA GLU A 46 4.40 -0.29 -34.71
C GLU A 46 3.62 -1.54 -35.15
N ALA A 47 2.31 -1.56 -34.86
CA ALA A 47 1.40 -2.62 -35.27
C ALA A 47 0.80 -2.39 -36.66
N GLU A 48 1.21 -1.36 -37.41
CA GLU A 48 0.67 -1.04 -38.75
C GLU A 48 -0.86 -0.88 -38.78
N GLY A 49 -1.45 -0.39 -37.64
CA GLY A 49 -2.87 -0.18 -37.51
C GLY A 49 -3.67 -1.39 -36.99
N ASP A 50 -3.04 -2.53 -36.76
CA ASP A 50 -3.68 -3.69 -36.12
C ASP A 50 -3.89 -3.47 -34.63
N LEU A 51 -5.17 -3.40 -34.22
CA LEU A 51 -5.56 -3.16 -32.82
C LEU A 51 -5.13 -4.28 -31.87
N ALA A 52 -5.25 -5.55 -32.27
CA ALA A 52 -4.90 -6.68 -31.40
C ALA A 52 -3.38 -6.72 -31.16
N ARG A 53 -2.60 -6.54 -32.21
CA ARG A 53 -1.14 -6.48 -32.14
C ARG A 53 -0.67 -5.24 -31.36
N ALA A 54 -1.33 -4.10 -31.52
CA ALA A 54 -1.05 -2.88 -30.76
C ALA A 54 -1.31 -3.06 -29.26
N GLU A 55 -2.35 -3.81 -28.89
CA GLU A 55 -2.66 -4.18 -27.50
C GLU A 55 -1.57 -5.07 -26.90
N GLU A 56 -1.09 -6.08 -27.64
CA GLU A 56 0.04 -6.92 -27.20
C GLU A 56 1.32 -6.10 -26.99
N ILE A 57 1.64 -5.20 -27.92
CA ILE A 57 2.81 -4.30 -27.82
C ILE A 57 2.68 -3.42 -26.58
N LEU A 58 1.50 -2.87 -26.29
CA LEU A 58 1.25 -2.07 -25.09
C LEU A 58 1.45 -2.90 -23.84
N ARG A 59 0.91 -4.12 -23.78
CA ARG A 59 1.07 -5.02 -22.64
C ARG A 59 2.54 -5.26 -22.30
N VAL A 60 3.37 -5.53 -23.30
CA VAL A 60 4.83 -5.72 -23.13
C VAL A 60 5.51 -4.42 -22.67
N LYS A 61 5.19 -3.29 -23.30
CA LYS A 61 5.79 -2.00 -22.96
C LYS A 61 5.41 -1.52 -21.54
N LEU A 62 4.16 -1.73 -21.13
CA LEU A 62 3.70 -1.41 -19.76
C LEU A 62 4.39 -2.29 -18.74
N GLY A 63 4.56 -3.59 -19.03
CA GLY A 63 5.33 -4.51 -18.18
C GLY A 63 6.80 -4.08 -18.01
N ASN A 64 7.45 -3.65 -19.08
CA ASN A 64 8.82 -3.13 -19.04
C ASN A 64 8.92 -1.82 -18.22
N LYS A 65 7.91 -0.94 -18.29
CA LYS A 65 7.85 0.27 -17.44
C LYS A 65 7.71 -0.09 -15.97
N ALA A 66 6.84 -1.03 -15.63
CA ALA A 66 6.66 -1.50 -14.27
C ALA A 66 7.94 -2.13 -13.71
N SER A 67 8.63 -2.94 -14.49
CA SER A 67 9.92 -3.53 -14.09
C SER A 67 10.99 -2.47 -13.82
N LYS A 68 11.07 -1.42 -14.63
CA LYS A 68 11.98 -0.29 -14.40
C LYS A 68 11.58 0.54 -13.18
N ALA A 69 10.28 0.66 -12.90
CA ALA A 69 9.78 1.38 -11.75
C ALA A 69 10.01 0.62 -10.43
N ALA A 70 10.08 -0.70 -10.46
CA ALA A 70 10.12 -1.56 -9.26
C ALA A 70 11.27 -1.25 -8.28
N ALA A 71 12.38 -0.68 -8.75
CA ALA A 71 13.52 -0.29 -7.91
C ALA A 71 13.32 1.06 -7.19
N ARG A 72 12.26 1.81 -7.52
CA ARG A 72 12.00 3.13 -6.90
C ARG A 72 11.28 2.95 -5.56
N VAL A 73 11.70 3.74 -4.57
CA VAL A 73 11.15 3.67 -3.20
C VAL A 73 9.71 4.17 -3.19
N THR A 74 8.83 3.39 -2.60
CA THR A 74 7.41 3.69 -2.41
C THR A 74 7.12 3.88 -0.92
N ALA A 75 7.23 5.10 -0.42
CA ALA A 75 7.02 5.42 1.00
C ALA A 75 5.67 6.14 1.27
N GLU A 76 4.98 6.56 0.20
CA GLU A 76 3.59 7.02 0.23
C GLU A 76 2.63 5.86 -0.07
N GLY A 77 1.33 6.08 -0.08
CA GLY A 77 0.34 5.05 -0.35
C GLY A 77 -0.94 5.22 0.46
N LEU A 78 -1.74 4.17 0.55
CA LEU A 78 -2.98 4.11 1.31
C LEU A 78 -3.15 2.78 2.04
N ILE A 79 -3.96 2.83 3.08
CA ILE A 79 -4.51 1.64 3.74
C ILE A 79 -5.90 1.37 3.21
N GLY A 80 -6.10 0.15 2.69
CA GLY A 80 -7.43 -0.39 2.38
C GLY A 80 -7.96 -1.21 3.55
N LEU A 81 -9.26 -1.11 3.80
CA LEU A 81 -9.97 -1.87 4.80
C LEU A 81 -11.26 -2.44 4.23
N TYR A 82 -11.55 -3.67 4.59
CA TYR A 82 -12.81 -4.32 4.26
C TYR A 82 -13.30 -5.14 5.45
N ILE A 83 -14.58 -5.05 5.74
CA ILE A 83 -15.29 -5.94 6.67
C ILE A 83 -16.52 -6.47 5.92
N ALA A 84 -16.67 -7.79 5.91
CA ALA A 84 -17.83 -8.45 5.30
C ALA A 84 -19.13 -8.06 6.02
N ALA A 85 -20.26 -8.18 5.33
CA ALA A 85 -21.56 -7.74 5.83
C ALA A 85 -21.99 -8.45 7.13
N ASP A 86 -21.49 -9.67 7.37
CA ASP A 86 -21.72 -10.41 8.61
C ASP A 86 -20.88 -9.93 9.80
N GLY A 87 -19.92 -9.02 9.56
CA GLY A 87 -19.00 -8.51 10.56
C GLY A 87 -18.01 -9.54 11.11
N LYS A 88 -17.85 -10.70 10.45
CA LYS A 88 -17.03 -11.82 10.95
C LYS A 88 -15.71 -12.01 10.19
N GLN A 89 -15.60 -11.41 9.03
CA GLN A 89 -14.39 -11.45 8.22
C GLN A 89 -13.99 -10.02 7.86
N GLY A 90 -12.71 -9.74 8.00
CA GLY A 90 -12.18 -8.43 7.60
C GLY A 90 -10.71 -8.52 7.23
N ALA A 91 -10.26 -7.52 6.49
CA ALA A 91 -8.86 -7.38 6.09
C ALA A 91 -8.43 -5.92 6.12
N VAL A 92 -7.16 -5.73 6.39
CA VAL A 92 -6.43 -4.47 6.23
C VAL A 92 -5.25 -4.73 5.31
N ILE A 93 -5.02 -3.83 4.37
CA ILE A 93 -3.94 -3.92 3.39
C ILE A 93 -3.22 -2.58 3.24
N GLU A 94 -1.91 -2.61 3.12
CA GLU A 94 -1.07 -1.46 2.78
C GLU A 94 -0.58 -1.58 1.35
N VAL A 95 -0.92 -0.59 0.52
CA VAL A 95 -0.41 -0.47 -0.85
C VAL A 95 0.32 0.86 -0.97
N ASN A 96 1.59 0.78 -1.34
CA ASN A 96 2.48 1.93 -1.43
C ASN A 96 2.62 2.45 -2.86
N CYS A 97 2.86 3.75 -2.98
CA CYS A 97 3.22 4.47 -4.20
C CYS A 97 4.35 5.47 -3.92
N GLU A 98 4.83 6.17 -4.94
CA GLU A 98 5.95 7.10 -4.77
C GLU A 98 5.51 8.43 -4.18
N THR A 99 4.34 8.96 -4.63
CA THR A 99 3.85 10.30 -4.25
C THR A 99 2.45 10.26 -3.63
N ASP A 100 2.12 11.31 -2.88
CA ASP A 100 0.77 11.51 -2.33
C ASP A 100 -0.26 11.89 -3.40
N PHE A 101 0.16 12.30 -4.60
CA PHE A 101 -0.73 12.55 -5.74
C PHE A 101 -1.37 11.24 -6.22
N VAL A 102 -0.59 10.17 -6.34
CA VAL A 102 -1.11 8.84 -6.70
C VAL A 102 -2.03 8.31 -5.61
N ALA A 103 -1.76 8.59 -4.35
CA ALA A 103 -2.65 8.23 -3.25
C ALA A 103 -4.06 8.88 -3.34
N LYS A 104 -4.24 9.92 -4.17
CA LYS A 104 -5.54 10.57 -4.44
C LYS A 104 -6.17 10.13 -5.76
N ASN A 105 -5.48 9.28 -6.54
CA ASN A 105 -5.97 8.79 -7.82
C ASN A 105 -7.08 7.76 -7.62
N THR A 106 -8.19 7.90 -8.33
CA THR A 106 -9.37 7.02 -8.20
C THR A 106 -9.07 5.57 -8.55
N ASP A 107 -8.32 5.31 -9.62
CA ASP A 107 -7.98 3.94 -10.02
C ASP A 107 -7.11 3.25 -8.95
N PHE A 108 -6.22 4.00 -8.31
CA PHE A 108 -5.40 3.50 -7.20
C PHE A 108 -6.25 3.19 -5.96
N ILE A 109 -7.19 4.06 -5.62
CA ILE A 109 -8.12 3.88 -4.49
C ILE A 109 -9.01 2.65 -4.75
N ASP A 110 -9.58 2.52 -5.95
CA ASP A 110 -10.45 1.40 -6.32
C ASP A 110 -9.68 0.07 -6.32
N PHE A 111 -8.44 0.08 -6.80
CA PHE A 111 -7.55 -1.08 -6.74
C PHE A 111 -7.35 -1.55 -5.31
N ILE A 112 -7.02 -0.64 -4.37
CA ILE A 112 -6.79 -0.98 -2.97
C ILE A 112 -8.06 -1.51 -2.29
N ASN A 113 -9.21 -0.89 -2.51
CA ASN A 113 -10.47 -1.31 -1.92
C ASN A 113 -10.85 -2.74 -2.37
N LYS A 114 -10.71 -3.03 -3.65
CA LYS A 114 -10.94 -4.38 -4.19
C LYS A 114 -9.91 -5.40 -3.68
N LEU A 115 -8.65 -5.00 -3.47
CA LEU A 115 -7.65 -5.88 -2.85
C LEU A 115 -8.00 -6.21 -1.40
N ALA A 116 -8.47 -5.25 -0.61
CA ALA A 116 -8.90 -5.49 0.76
C ALA A 116 -10.05 -6.50 0.83
N GLU A 117 -11.04 -6.38 -0.07
CA GLU A 117 -12.13 -7.34 -0.22
C GLU A 117 -11.62 -8.73 -0.64
N LEU A 118 -10.70 -8.77 -1.61
CA LEU A 118 -10.12 -10.03 -2.10
C LEU A 118 -9.34 -10.75 -1.00
N VAL A 119 -8.55 -10.04 -0.21
CA VAL A 119 -7.85 -10.61 0.95
C VAL A 119 -8.84 -11.18 1.96
N ALA A 120 -9.88 -10.44 2.30
CA ALA A 120 -10.89 -10.90 3.25
C ALA A 120 -11.61 -12.18 2.80
N THR A 121 -11.97 -12.25 1.51
CA THR A 121 -12.80 -13.33 0.95
C THR A 121 -11.99 -14.54 0.50
N GLN A 122 -10.82 -14.37 -0.08
CA GLN A 122 -10.01 -15.44 -0.67
C GLN A 122 -8.93 -16.01 0.26
N ASN A 123 -8.60 -15.27 1.35
CA ASN A 123 -7.60 -15.70 2.34
C ASN A 123 -6.24 -16.12 1.74
N PRO A 124 -5.60 -15.27 0.93
CA PRO A 124 -4.27 -15.60 0.40
C PRO A 124 -3.25 -15.75 1.53
N ALA A 125 -2.29 -16.66 1.36
CA ALA A 125 -1.29 -16.94 2.39
C ALA A 125 -0.28 -15.78 2.56
N ASP A 126 0.05 -15.10 1.47
CA ASP A 126 1.02 -14.01 1.42
C ASP A 126 0.77 -13.08 0.21
N VAL A 127 1.61 -12.06 0.07
CA VAL A 127 1.51 -11.09 -1.04
C VAL A 127 1.73 -11.75 -2.40
N ALA A 128 2.56 -12.80 -2.49
CA ALA A 128 2.79 -13.50 -3.74
C ALA A 128 1.54 -14.29 -4.17
N ALA A 129 0.90 -14.98 -3.22
CA ALA A 129 -0.37 -15.67 -3.45
C ALA A 129 -1.48 -14.66 -3.83
N LEU A 130 -1.57 -13.51 -3.15
CA LEU A 130 -2.51 -12.44 -3.50
C LEU A 130 -2.28 -11.95 -4.93
N SER A 131 -1.03 -11.72 -5.31
CA SER A 131 -0.65 -11.21 -6.65
C SER A 131 -1.08 -12.15 -7.78
N ALA A 132 -1.16 -13.44 -7.52
CA ALA A 132 -1.57 -14.47 -8.49
C ALA A 132 -3.10 -14.65 -8.59
N LEU A 133 -3.88 -14.11 -7.65
CA LEU A 133 -5.34 -14.28 -7.68
C LEU A 133 -5.99 -13.60 -8.89
N PRO A 134 -7.09 -14.18 -9.40
CA PRO A 134 -7.90 -13.55 -10.44
C PRO A 134 -8.39 -12.15 -10.03
N PHE A 135 -8.28 -11.18 -10.93
CA PHE A 135 -8.70 -9.81 -10.70
C PHE A 135 -9.14 -9.17 -12.03
N GLY A 136 -10.44 -8.97 -12.21
CA GLY A 136 -11.00 -8.57 -13.49
C GLY A 136 -10.71 -9.58 -14.60
N GLU A 137 -10.18 -9.14 -15.72
CA GLU A 137 -9.81 -9.99 -16.85
C GLU A 137 -8.41 -10.64 -16.72
N GLY A 138 -7.70 -10.38 -15.64
CA GLY A 138 -6.35 -10.88 -15.41
C GLY A 138 -6.10 -11.30 -13.96
N THR A 139 -4.93 -10.95 -13.46
CA THR A 139 -4.53 -11.17 -12.07
C THR A 139 -4.29 -9.84 -11.35
N VAL A 140 -4.17 -9.88 -10.04
CA VAL A 140 -3.76 -8.71 -9.25
C VAL A 140 -2.44 -8.13 -9.78
N GLU A 141 -1.46 -8.98 -10.11
CA GLU A 141 -0.17 -8.53 -10.63
C GLU A 141 -0.27 -7.89 -12.00
N THR A 142 -1.07 -8.46 -12.93
CA THR A 142 -1.27 -7.85 -14.25
C THR A 142 -1.96 -6.50 -14.16
N THR A 143 -2.95 -6.37 -13.26
CA THR A 143 -3.64 -5.09 -13.02
C THR A 143 -2.73 -4.06 -12.37
N ARG A 144 -1.93 -4.46 -11.36
CA ARG A 144 -0.92 -3.59 -10.74
C ARG A 144 0.08 -3.08 -11.79
N THR A 145 0.58 -3.96 -12.63
CA THR A 145 1.53 -3.63 -13.71
C THR A 145 0.92 -2.65 -14.72
N ALA A 146 -0.33 -2.85 -15.12
CA ALA A 146 -1.06 -1.94 -15.99
C ALA A 146 -1.23 -0.57 -15.33
N LEU A 147 -1.56 -0.53 -14.03
CA LEU A 147 -1.73 0.70 -13.26
C LEU A 147 -0.41 1.47 -13.15
N VAL A 148 0.72 0.79 -12.89
CA VAL A 148 2.06 1.39 -12.94
C VAL A 148 2.35 1.98 -14.32
N GLY A 149 2.02 1.26 -15.38
CA GLY A 149 2.20 1.75 -16.75
C GLY A 149 1.35 2.98 -17.08
N LYS A 150 0.11 3.05 -16.58
CA LYS A 150 -0.84 4.15 -16.76
C LYS A 150 -0.41 5.39 -15.98
N ILE A 151 -0.07 5.24 -14.70
CA ILE A 151 0.25 6.33 -13.78
C ILE A 151 1.71 6.78 -13.94
N GLY A 152 2.63 5.86 -14.22
CA GLY A 152 4.06 6.14 -14.36
C GLY A 152 4.87 6.05 -13.05
N GLU A 153 4.22 5.75 -11.94
CA GLU A 153 4.85 5.53 -10.64
C GLU A 153 4.88 4.06 -10.23
N ASN A 154 5.85 3.69 -9.41
CA ASN A 154 5.89 2.37 -8.79
C ASN A 154 4.73 2.22 -7.81
N ILE A 155 4.08 1.06 -7.85
CA ILE A 155 3.01 0.66 -6.94
C ILE A 155 3.38 -0.71 -6.36
N SER A 156 3.37 -0.82 -5.03
CA SER A 156 3.76 -2.03 -4.32
C SER A 156 2.69 -2.44 -3.32
N VAL A 157 2.19 -3.65 -3.43
CA VAL A 157 1.41 -4.29 -2.36
C VAL A 157 2.41 -4.72 -1.29
N ARG A 158 2.39 -4.05 -0.14
CA ARG A 158 3.42 -4.23 0.89
C ARG A 158 3.11 -5.34 1.85
N ARG A 159 1.94 -5.27 2.47
CA ARG A 159 1.50 -6.20 3.52
C ARG A 159 -0.01 -6.17 3.66
N PHE A 160 -0.55 -7.24 4.21
CA PHE A 160 -1.94 -7.31 4.62
C PHE A 160 -2.10 -8.19 5.86
N GLU A 161 -3.21 -8.03 6.55
CA GLU A 161 -3.67 -8.92 7.61
C GLU A 161 -5.14 -9.21 7.41
N ARG A 162 -5.54 -10.45 7.69
CA ARG A 162 -6.92 -10.92 7.68
C ARG A 162 -7.33 -11.41 9.06
N ILE A 163 -8.52 -11.04 9.46
CA ILE A 163 -9.15 -11.58 10.66
C ILE A 163 -10.44 -12.31 10.25
N GLN A 164 -10.60 -13.54 10.74
CA GLN A 164 -11.85 -14.27 10.72
C GLN A 164 -12.17 -14.70 12.14
N THR A 165 -13.36 -14.36 12.62
CA THR A 165 -13.68 -14.49 14.04
C THR A 165 -15.16 -14.77 14.26
N PRO A 166 -15.53 -15.49 15.34
CA PRO A 166 -16.91 -15.56 15.82
C PRO A 166 -17.36 -14.24 16.50
N ASN A 167 -16.42 -13.39 16.92
CA ASN A 167 -16.67 -12.09 17.53
C ASN A 167 -17.09 -11.04 16.46
N SER A 168 -17.11 -9.79 16.82
CA SER A 168 -17.37 -8.68 15.90
C SER A 168 -16.08 -7.98 15.47
N LEU A 169 -16.10 -7.42 14.27
CA LEU A 169 -15.03 -6.60 13.77
C LEU A 169 -15.45 -5.12 13.69
N ALA A 170 -14.54 -4.23 14.02
CA ALA A 170 -14.66 -2.81 13.76
C ALA A 170 -13.39 -2.28 13.10
N SER A 171 -13.52 -1.20 12.35
CA SER A 171 -12.38 -0.61 11.66
C SER A 171 -12.42 0.92 11.70
N TYR A 172 -11.25 1.52 11.54
CA TYR A 172 -11.10 2.96 11.39
C TYR A 172 -9.94 3.28 10.45
N VAL A 173 -10.15 4.24 9.55
CA VAL A 173 -9.11 4.77 8.66
C VAL A 173 -8.95 6.26 8.93
N HIS A 174 -7.75 6.70 9.24
CA HIS A 174 -7.43 8.10 9.42
C HIS A 174 -6.64 8.64 8.22
N GLY A 175 -7.27 9.53 7.46
CA GLY A 175 -6.65 10.19 6.29
C GLY A 175 -6.12 9.24 5.21
N GLY A 176 -6.59 7.98 5.17
CA GLY A 176 -6.06 6.95 4.27
C GLY A 176 -4.67 6.43 4.66
N LYS A 177 -4.03 7.00 5.68
CA LYS A 177 -2.64 6.72 6.04
C LYS A 177 -2.48 5.81 7.26
N ILE A 178 -3.47 5.75 8.12
CA ILE A 178 -3.50 4.89 9.31
C ILE A 178 -4.76 4.05 9.22
N GLY A 179 -4.62 2.74 9.28
CA GLY A 179 -5.74 1.81 9.27
C GLY A 179 -5.70 0.89 10.48
N VAL A 180 -6.84 0.70 11.10
CA VAL A 180 -7.03 -0.16 12.27
C VAL A 180 -8.17 -1.13 12.02
N LEU A 181 -7.92 -2.41 12.30
CA LEU A 181 -8.94 -3.46 12.34
C LEU A 181 -8.92 -4.07 13.75
N VAL A 182 -10.09 -4.14 14.38
CA VAL A 182 -10.24 -4.59 15.77
C VAL A 182 -11.20 -5.77 15.84
N GLU A 183 -10.81 -6.82 16.54
CA GLU A 183 -11.67 -7.91 16.96
C GLU A 183 -12.12 -7.66 18.40
N PHE A 184 -13.43 -7.58 18.62
CA PHE A 184 -14.00 -7.26 19.93
C PHE A 184 -15.34 -7.96 20.16
N SER A 185 -15.78 -7.97 21.40
CA SER A 185 -17.16 -8.31 21.79
C SER A 185 -17.80 -7.13 22.52
N GLY A 186 -19.09 -6.94 22.34
CA GLY A 186 -19.85 -5.83 22.94
C GLY A 186 -20.58 -4.97 21.92
N ALA A 187 -20.99 -3.78 22.32
CA ALA A 187 -21.71 -2.86 21.47
C ALA A 187 -20.83 -2.30 20.33
N GLU A 188 -21.39 -2.11 19.14
CA GLU A 188 -20.68 -1.63 17.94
C GLU A 188 -19.90 -0.32 18.17
N GLU A 189 -20.47 0.60 18.96
CA GLU A 189 -19.84 1.87 19.31
C GLU A 189 -18.48 1.66 20.02
N VAL A 190 -18.38 0.64 20.89
CA VAL A 190 -17.14 0.33 21.60
C VAL A 190 -16.04 -0.08 20.61
N GLY A 191 -16.38 -0.90 19.61
CA GLY A 191 -15.43 -1.29 18.58
C GLY A 191 -14.91 -0.11 17.77
N LYS A 192 -15.80 0.82 17.39
CA LYS A 192 -15.42 2.06 16.68
C LYS A 192 -14.53 2.97 17.56
N ASP A 193 -14.87 3.09 18.84
CA ASP A 193 -14.10 3.87 19.81
C ASP A 193 -12.70 3.29 20.01
N LEU A 194 -12.58 1.97 20.13
CA LEU A 194 -11.30 1.27 20.21
C LEU A 194 -10.45 1.50 18.95
N ALA A 195 -11.03 1.32 17.76
CA ALA A 195 -10.32 1.49 16.52
C ALA A 195 -9.79 2.93 16.34
N MET A 196 -10.59 3.93 16.72
CA MET A 196 -10.18 5.34 16.70
C MET A 196 -9.09 5.63 17.75
N HIS A 197 -9.22 5.10 18.98
CA HIS A 197 -8.21 5.24 20.02
C HIS A 197 -6.87 4.65 19.58
N ILE A 198 -6.88 3.43 19.02
CA ILE A 198 -5.66 2.73 18.53
C ILE A 198 -5.00 3.55 17.41
N ALA A 199 -5.76 4.12 16.49
CA ALA A 199 -5.21 4.97 15.44
C ALA A 199 -4.51 6.22 16.00
N ALA A 200 -5.05 6.80 17.07
CA ALA A 200 -4.52 8.01 17.70
C ALA A 200 -3.27 7.72 18.57
N THR A 201 -3.29 6.66 19.37
CA THR A 201 -2.27 6.38 20.40
C THR A 201 -1.22 5.38 19.96
N LYS A 202 -1.51 4.60 18.89
CA LYS A 202 -0.60 3.61 18.27
C LYS A 202 0.03 2.65 19.30
N PRO A 203 -0.77 1.92 20.07
CA PRO A 203 -0.24 0.95 21.02
C PRO A 203 0.52 -0.16 20.27
N LYS A 204 1.57 -0.68 20.90
CA LYS A 204 2.37 -1.78 20.34
C LYS A 204 1.73 -3.15 20.61
N ALA A 205 1.00 -3.29 21.71
CA ALA A 205 0.37 -4.55 22.13
C ALA A 205 -0.92 -4.31 22.92
N LEU A 206 -1.71 -5.36 23.13
CA LEU A 206 -2.88 -5.31 24.01
C LEU A 206 -2.49 -5.08 25.48
N ASN A 207 -1.52 -5.84 25.96
CA ASN A 207 -1.01 -5.85 27.33
C ASN A 207 0.53 -6.00 27.33
N ALA A 208 1.14 -6.01 28.51
CA ALA A 208 2.58 -6.11 28.68
C ALA A 208 3.20 -7.40 28.10
N ASP A 209 2.46 -8.51 28.14
CA ASP A 209 2.96 -9.80 27.65
C ASP A 209 3.13 -9.82 26.11
N GLY A 210 2.41 -8.95 25.41
CA GLY A 210 2.50 -8.82 23.95
C GLY A 210 3.57 -7.82 23.47
N VAL A 211 4.24 -7.12 24.37
CA VAL A 211 5.31 -6.17 23.99
C VAL A 211 6.59 -6.94 23.66
N ASN A 212 7.24 -6.59 22.54
CA ASN A 212 8.48 -7.24 22.14
C ASN A 212 9.56 -7.08 23.23
N ALA A 213 10.21 -8.18 23.58
CA ALA A 213 11.30 -8.22 24.56
C ALA A 213 12.46 -7.28 24.22
N GLU A 214 12.75 -7.09 22.93
CA GLU A 214 13.78 -6.15 22.44
C GLU A 214 13.43 -4.70 22.78
N ASP A 215 12.16 -4.29 22.62
CA ASP A 215 11.69 -2.95 22.97
C ASP A 215 11.81 -2.70 24.47
N ILE A 216 11.47 -3.69 25.30
CA ILE A 216 11.61 -3.61 26.77
C ILE A 216 13.08 -3.52 27.16
N ALA A 217 13.95 -4.31 26.52
CA ALA A 217 15.40 -4.28 26.80
C ALA A 217 16.03 -2.95 26.39
N ALA A 218 15.62 -2.40 25.25
CA ALA A 218 16.08 -1.07 24.80
C ALA A 218 15.69 0.03 25.78
N GLU A 219 14.41 0.05 26.23
CA GLU A 219 13.95 1.03 27.22
C GLU A 219 14.69 0.88 28.57
N ARG A 220 14.90 -0.37 29.01
CA ARG A 220 15.68 -0.66 30.21
C ARG A 220 17.11 -0.11 30.11
N SER A 221 17.79 -0.35 29.01
CA SER A 221 19.16 0.17 28.76
C SER A 221 19.20 1.70 28.81
N VAL A 222 18.23 2.37 28.18
CA VAL A 222 18.12 3.85 28.23
C VAL A 222 17.87 4.33 29.68
N ALA A 223 17.00 3.64 30.39
CA ALA A 223 16.68 3.98 31.79
C ALA A 223 17.91 3.79 32.72
N GLU A 224 18.69 2.72 32.50
CA GLU A 224 19.94 2.46 33.25
C GLU A 224 20.97 3.56 33.00
N GLN A 225 21.20 3.97 31.76
CA GLN A 225 22.12 5.06 31.45
C GLN A 225 21.72 6.37 32.10
N LYS A 226 20.44 6.77 31.99
CA LYS A 226 19.90 7.98 32.65
C LYS A 226 20.01 7.92 34.17
N ALA A 227 19.75 6.75 34.74
CA ALA A 227 19.82 6.59 36.21
C ALA A 227 21.27 6.60 36.73
N ALA A 228 22.24 6.05 35.96
CA ALA A 228 23.66 6.11 36.29
C ALA A 228 24.19 7.55 36.38
N GLU A 229 23.74 8.43 35.48
CA GLU A 229 24.08 9.87 35.49
C GLU A 229 23.53 10.63 36.72
N SER A 230 22.52 10.07 37.42
CA SER A 230 21.88 10.72 38.56
C SER A 230 22.71 10.72 39.82
N GLY A 231 23.80 9.94 39.91
CA GLY A 231 24.69 9.83 41.11
C GLY A 231 24.01 9.24 42.34
N LYS A 232 22.84 8.58 42.18
CA LYS A 232 22.06 8.03 43.31
C LYS A 232 22.57 6.64 43.72
N PRO A 233 22.29 6.19 44.96
CA PRO A 233 22.61 4.84 45.41
C PRO A 233 21.98 3.75 44.50
N ALA A 234 22.66 2.60 44.38
CA ALA A 234 22.27 1.52 43.49
C ALA A 234 20.82 1.01 43.65
N GLU A 235 20.33 0.96 44.90
CA GLU A 235 18.95 0.56 45.19
C GLU A 235 17.91 1.57 44.62
N ILE A 236 18.24 2.86 44.63
CA ILE A 236 17.37 3.90 44.07
C ILE A 236 17.44 3.85 42.57
N VAL A 237 18.63 3.65 41.99
CA VAL A 237 18.82 3.43 40.53
C VAL A 237 17.99 2.26 40.04
N ALA A 238 18.02 1.10 40.73
CA ALA A 238 17.23 -0.07 40.33
C ALA A 238 15.71 0.23 40.35
N LYS A 239 15.21 0.95 41.34
CA LYS A 239 13.79 1.37 41.39
C LYS A 239 13.43 2.37 40.31
N MET A 240 14.34 3.28 39.97
CA MET A 240 14.13 4.22 38.86
C MET A 240 14.03 3.52 37.52
N VAL A 241 14.92 2.55 37.25
CA VAL A 241 14.91 1.75 36.01
C VAL A 241 13.60 0.98 35.89
N GLU A 242 13.20 0.25 36.95
CA GLU A 242 11.96 -0.51 36.95
C GLU A 242 10.73 0.40 36.79
N GLY A 243 10.72 1.55 37.48
CA GLY A 243 9.66 2.56 37.31
C GLY A 243 9.56 3.10 35.87
N SER A 244 10.71 3.30 35.19
CA SER A 244 10.77 3.71 33.78
C SER A 244 10.18 2.65 32.85
N VAL A 245 10.58 1.40 33.02
CA VAL A 245 10.05 0.27 32.25
C VAL A 245 8.55 0.11 32.44
N GLN A 246 8.06 0.19 33.68
CA GLN A 246 6.62 0.14 34.00
C GLN A 246 5.85 1.30 33.35
N LYS A 247 6.44 2.50 33.35
CA LYS A 247 5.84 3.65 32.67
C LYS A 247 5.76 3.42 31.16
N PHE A 248 6.84 2.96 30.54
CA PHE A 248 6.87 2.61 29.13
C PHE A 248 5.79 1.58 28.78
N LEU A 249 5.69 0.47 29.54
CA LEU A 249 4.68 -0.55 29.33
C LEU A 249 3.25 0.03 29.37
N LYS A 250 2.97 0.94 30.32
CA LYS A 250 1.67 1.64 30.39
C LYS A 250 1.40 2.51 29.17
N GLU A 251 2.42 3.13 28.61
CA GLU A 251 2.29 4.00 27.44
C GLU A 251 2.07 3.22 26.14
N VAL A 252 2.72 2.04 26.00
CA VAL A 252 2.67 1.26 24.75
C VAL A 252 1.63 0.14 24.73
N THR A 253 0.96 -0.13 25.85
CA THR A 253 -0.06 -1.19 25.91
C THR A 253 -1.47 -0.60 25.92
N LEU A 254 -2.31 -1.08 24.98
CA LEU A 254 -3.65 -0.58 24.75
C LEU A 254 -4.50 -0.53 26.02
N LEU A 255 -4.55 -1.63 26.79
CA LEU A 255 -5.43 -1.76 27.96
C LEU A 255 -5.06 -0.78 29.09
N SER A 256 -3.79 -0.40 29.18
CA SER A 256 -3.28 0.52 30.21
C SER A 256 -3.36 1.99 29.81
N GLN A 257 -3.59 2.28 28.53
CA GLN A 257 -3.65 3.67 28.04
C GLN A 257 -4.92 4.38 28.55
N PRO A 258 -4.84 5.69 28.90
CA PRO A 258 -6.02 6.50 29.15
C PRO A 258 -6.85 6.63 27.87
N PHE A 259 -8.18 6.49 27.98
CA PHE A 259 -9.08 6.54 26.84
C PHE A 259 -9.14 7.94 26.22
N VAL A 260 -8.90 8.09 24.93
CA VAL A 260 -8.85 9.40 24.23
C VAL A 260 -10.11 10.25 24.35
N LYS A 261 -11.28 9.65 24.56
CA LYS A 261 -12.55 10.35 24.78
C LYS A 261 -12.81 10.67 26.26
N ASN A 262 -12.12 10.00 27.17
CA ASN A 262 -12.25 10.20 28.61
C ASN A 262 -10.94 9.77 29.32
N ASP A 263 -10.03 10.71 29.52
CA ASP A 263 -8.69 10.49 30.09
C ASP A 263 -8.69 10.07 31.58
N LYS A 264 -9.86 10.14 32.24
CA LYS A 264 -10.03 9.72 33.65
C LYS A 264 -10.15 8.20 33.80
N GLN A 265 -10.30 7.45 32.73
CA GLN A 265 -10.35 5.98 32.75
C GLN A 265 -9.43 5.37 31.70
N THR A 266 -8.90 4.19 32.02
CA THR A 266 -8.13 3.39 31.04
C THR A 266 -9.06 2.65 30.07
N ILE A 267 -8.50 2.17 28.98
CA ILE A 267 -9.25 1.30 28.04
C ILE A 267 -9.77 0.05 28.78
N GLU A 268 -8.98 -0.56 29.65
CA GLU A 268 -9.43 -1.70 30.44
C GLU A 268 -10.66 -1.37 31.31
N GLN A 269 -10.64 -0.23 31.97
CA GLN A 269 -11.78 0.22 32.80
C GLN A 269 -13.02 0.50 31.94
N MET A 270 -12.84 1.15 30.78
CA MET A 270 -13.93 1.44 29.85
C MET A 270 -14.56 0.14 29.32
N LEU A 271 -13.74 -0.85 28.93
CA LEU A 271 -14.23 -2.15 28.48
C LEU A 271 -15.01 -2.88 29.57
N LYS A 272 -14.51 -2.88 30.81
CA LYS A 272 -15.19 -3.49 31.94
C LYS A 272 -16.54 -2.83 32.23
N GLU A 273 -16.58 -1.50 32.22
CA GLU A 273 -17.82 -0.72 32.43
C GLU A 273 -18.87 -1.02 31.38
N LYS A 274 -18.43 -1.16 30.09
CA LYS A 274 -19.32 -1.43 28.95
C LYS A 274 -19.63 -2.93 28.75
N GLY A 275 -19.10 -3.82 29.60
CA GLY A 275 -19.28 -5.28 29.43
C GLY A 275 -18.72 -5.78 28.10
N ALA A 276 -17.65 -5.19 27.62
CA ALA A 276 -17.02 -5.44 26.34
C ALA A 276 -15.61 -6.02 26.51
N SER A 277 -15.07 -6.63 25.49
CA SER A 277 -13.68 -7.09 25.44
C SER A 277 -13.05 -6.90 24.10
N ILE A 278 -11.72 -6.82 24.05
CA ILE A 278 -10.91 -6.82 22.83
C ILE A 278 -10.01 -8.05 22.82
N THR A 279 -9.96 -8.74 21.67
CA THR A 279 -9.17 -9.98 21.50
C THR A 279 -7.92 -9.71 20.67
N LYS A 280 -8.05 -8.94 19.60
CA LYS A 280 -6.96 -8.64 18.66
C LYS A 280 -7.16 -7.26 18.06
N PHE A 281 -6.07 -6.59 17.72
CA PHE A 281 -6.09 -5.46 16.80
C PHE A 281 -4.94 -5.58 15.80
N VAL A 282 -5.13 -4.96 14.65
CA VAL A 282 -4.10 -4.74 13.64
C VAL A 282 -4.05 -3.25 13.36
N LEU A 283 -2.86 -2.69 13.40
CA LEU A 283 -2.59 -1.29 13.10
C LEU A 283 -1.55 -1.22 11.99
N PHE A 284 -1.90 -0.59 10.88
CA PHE A 284 -0.95 -0.26 9.82
C PHE A 284 -0.83 1.26 9.66
N VAL A 285 0.41 1.70 9.52
CA VAL A 285 0.75 3.09 9.17
C VAL A 285 1.50 3.06 7.85
N VAL A 286 1.05 3.83 6.87
CA VAL A 286 1.65 3.88 5.54
C VAL A 286 3.12 4.29 5.64
N GLY A 287 3.99 3.50 4.99
CA GLY A 287 5.42 3.80 4.91
C GLY A 287 6.20 3.57 6.21
N GLU A 288 5.57 3.01 7.25
CA GLU A 288 6.25 2.72 8.52
C GLU A 288 7.50 1.86 8.30
N GLY A 289 8.67 2.32 8.79
CA GLY A 289 9.96 1.62 8.64
C GLY A 289 10.58 1.71 7.23
N ILE A 290 9.99 2.45 6.29
CA ILE A 290 10.61 2.73 5.00
C ILE A 290 11.43 4.02 5.11
N GLU A 291 12.74 3.92 4.88
CA GLU A 291 13.59 5.10 4.78
C GLU A 291 13.20 5.93 3.54
N LYS A 292 12.65 7.11 3.78
CA LYS A 292 12.47 8.10 2.72
C LYS A 292 13.86 8.61 2.36
N LYS A 293 14.27 8.47 1.11
CA LYS A 293 15.40 9.25 0.60
C LYS A 293 15.00 10.72 0.78
N THR A 294 15.58 11.39 1.75
CA THR A 294 15.51 12.85 1.81
C THR A 294 16.19 13.34 0.54
N ALA A 295 15.39 13.78 -0.44
CA ALA A 295 15.92 14.50 -1.59
C ALA A 295 16.63 15.71 -1.01
N ASP A 296 17.96 15.72 -1.09
CA ASP A 296 18.71 16.95 -0.85
C ASP A 296 18.47 17.83 -2.06
N PHE A 297 17.40 18.63 -1.97
CA PHE A 297 16.97 19.53 -3.05
C PHE A 297 18.14 20.40 -3.53
N ALA A 298 19.07 20.77 -2.65
CA ALA A 298 20.25 21.52 -3.00
C ALA A 298 21.20 20.69 -3.89
N SER A 299 21.35 19.40 -3.60
CA SER A 299 22.21 18.52 -4.41
C SER A 299 21.56 18.16 -5.76
N GLU A 300 20.24 18.01 -5.82
CA GLU A 300 19.50 17.78 -7.06
C GLU A 300 19.56 19.01 -7.98
N VAL A 301 19.35 20.22 -7.43
CA VAL A 301 19.49 21.46 -8.18
C VAL A 301 20.93 21.65 -8.68
N ALA A 302 21.93 21.35 -7.85
CA ALA A 302 23.33 21.41 -8.26
C ALA A 302 23.67 20.39 -9.37
N ALA A 303 23.13 19.17 -9.31
CA ALA A 303 23.30 18.14 -10.33
C ALA A 303 22.61 18.52 -11.64
N ALA A 304 21.41 19.08 -11.59
CA ALA A 304 20.69 19.58 -12.76
C ALA A 304 21.42 20.77 -13.40
N ALA A 305 21.92 21.70 -12.59
CA ALA A 305 22.72 22.85 -13.07
C ALA A 305 24.06 22.42 -13.67
N ALA A 306 24.64 21.30 -13.23
CA ALA A 306 25.87 20.73 -13.78
C ALA A 306 25.67 19.88 -15.04
N GLY A 307 24.43 19.76 -15.58
CA GLY A 307 24.12 18.99 -16.79
C GLY A 307 24.30 17.48 -16.64
N ARG A 308 24.19 16.94 -15.43
CA ARG A 308 24.34 15.51 -15.09
C ARG A 308 23.03 14.84 -14.69
N ALA A 309 21.90 15.36 -15.15
CA ALA A 309 20.57 14.76 -14.95
C ALA A 309 20.16 13.92 -16.18
#